data_48dfbe3ad6b0f726c27b5c209c720a53
#
_entry.id   48dfbe3ad6b0f726c27b5c209c720a53
#
_cell.length_a   1.000
_cell.length_b   1.000
_cell.length_c   1.000
_cell.angle_alpha   90.00
_cell.angle_beta   90.00
_cell.angle_gamma   90.00
#
_symmetry.space_group_name_H-M   'P 1'
#
loop_
_entity.id
_entity.type
_entity.pdbx_description
1 polymer ?
#
loop_
_entity_poly.entity_id
_entity_poly.type
_entity_poly.pdbx_seq_one_letter_code
_entity_poly.pdbx_strand_id
1 'polypeptide(L)'
;MSHNKNHDSQQLPVGRLGIISPYSCAELGTKVDNYLVSWRKKRHNEGVLYEGYDRDTYLIGSDLPRFGSGEAKGILKESVRGDDIYILVDVCNYSLTYSLAGQTNHMSPDDHYQNLKRIIAAIAGKARRINVIMPFLYESRQHRRTGRESLDCALALQELIQMGVENIITFDAH
;
A
#
# COMPACT_ATOMS: atom_id res chain seq x y z
N MET A 1 -50.11 -3.61 -7.28
CA MET A 1 -48.97 -2.83 -6.77
C MET A 1 -47.77 -3.77 -6.64
N SER A 2 -46.87 -3.70 -7.60
CA SER A 2 -45.70 -4.58 -7.71
C SER A 2 -44.57 -4.06 -6.81
N HIS A 3 -44.21 -4.80 -5.77
CA HIS A 3 -43.03 -4.53 -4.99
C HIS A 3 -41.79 -4.92 -5.80
N ASN A 4 -41.16 -3.92 -6.35
CA ASN A 4 -39.85 -4.04 -6.96
C ASN A 4 -38.82 -4.28 -5.83
N LYS A 5 -38.51 -5.54 -5.56
CA LYS A 5 -37.34 -5.89 -4.71
C LYS A 5 -36.09 -5.62 -5.52
N ASN A 6 -35.47 -4.49 -5.28
CA ASN A 6 -34.10 -4.27 -5.69
C ASN A 6 -33.23 -5.39 -5.09
N HIS A 7 -32.86 -6.36 -5.91
CA HIS A 7 -31.76 -7.24 -5.63
C HIS A 7 -30.49 -6.38 -5.73
N ASP A 8 -30.08 -5.78 -4.61
CA ASP A 8 -28.69 -5.39 -4.44
C ASP A 8 -27.87 -6.66 -4.66
N SER A 9 -27.26 -6.77 -5.82
CA SER A 9 -26.29 -7.81 -6.10
C SER A 9 -25.10 -7.56 -5.15
N GLN A 10 -25.09 -8.28 -4.02
CA GLN A 10 -23.97 -8.27 -3.09
C GLN A 10 -22.73 -8.70 -3.87
N GLN A 11 -21.90 -7.74 -4.23
CA GLN A 11 -20.62 -8.03 -4.85
C GLN A 11 -19.75 -8.77 -3.83
N LEU A 12 -19.34 -9.97 -4.19
CA LEU A 12 -18.37 -10.72 -3.39
C LEU A 12 -17.05 -9.95 -3.29
N PRO A 13 -16.41 -9.91 -2.11
CA PRO A 13 -15.11 -9.28 -1.98
C PRO A 13 -14.08 -9.99 -2.87
N VAL A 14 -13.12 -9.22 -3.39
CA VAL A 14 -12.03 -9.74 -4.22
C VAL A 14 -11.17 -10.74 -3.46
N GLY A 15 -10.94 -10.47 -2.18
CA GLY A 15 -10.20 -11.29 -1.25
C GLY A 15 -10.33 -10.74 0.16
N ARG A 16 -9.67 -11.38 1.11
CA ARG A 16 -9.58 -10.88 2.47
C ARG A 16 -8.77 -9.57 2.47
N LEU A 17 -9.32 -8.51 3.07
CA LEU A 17 -8.63 -7.22 3.14
C LEU A 17 -7.36 -7.31 3.97
N GLY A 18 -6.24 -6.85 3.43
CA GLY A 18 -4.97 -6.67 4.13
C GLY A 18 -4.38 -5.28 3.85
N ILE A 19 -3.89 -4.62 4.88
CA ILE A 19 -3.25 -3.30 4.78
C ILE A 19 -1.80 -3.44 5.19
N ILE A 20 -0.87 -3.06 4.32
CA ILE A 20 0.55 -2.98 4.62
C ILE A 20 0.91 -1.50 4.69
N SER A 21 1.35 -1.05 5.84
CA SER A 21 1.74 0.34 6.06
C SER A 21 3.17 0.39 6.61
N PRO A 22 4.18 0.53 5.73
CA PRO A 22 5.57 0.72 6.14
C PRO A 22 5.75 1.94 7.04
N TYR A 23 6.88 2.06 7.68
CA TYR A 23 7.18 3.13 8.66
C TYR A 23 6.88 4.54 8.12
N SER A 24 7.03 4.78 6.80
CA SER A 24 6.74 6.08 6.20
C SER A 24 5.27 6.51 6.34
N CYS A 25 4.36 5.56 6.52
CA CYS A 25 2.91 5.80 6.56
C CYS A 25 2.24 5.14 7.77
N ALA A 26 3.00 4.72 8.79
CA ALA A 26 2.52 3.90 9.90
C ALA A 26 1.38 4.56 10.69
N GLU A 27 1.48 5.86 10.94
CA GLU A 27 0.44 6.61 11.68
C GLU A 27 -0.88 6.64 10.90
N LEU A 28 -0.82 6.95 9.60
CA LEU A 28 -1.99 6.95 8.74
C LEU A 28 -2.59 5.54 8.65
N GLY A 29 -1.75 4.51 8.46
CA GLY A 29 -2.17 3.12 8.41
C GLY A 29 -2.93 2.70 9.67
N THR A 30 -2.44 3.06 10.84
CA THR A 30 -3.10 2.81 12.12
C THR A 30 -4.46 3.53 12.21
N LYS A 31 -4.55 4.79 11.78
CA LYS A 31 -5.80 5.54 11.76
C LYS A 31 -6.84 4.91 10.83
N VAL A 32 -6.40 4.49 9.63
CA VAL A 32 -7.25 3.81 8.64
C VAL A 32 -7.76 2.48 9.21
N ASP A 33 -6.88 1.68 9.78
CA ASP A 33 -7.24 0.39 10.37
C ASP A 33 -8.29 0.55 11.48
N ASN A 34 -8.03 1.43 12.44
CA ASN A 34 -8.96 1.72 13.53
C ASN A 34 -10.33 2.18 13.03
N TYR A 35 -10.36 3.02 11.99
CA TYR A 35 -11.59 3.47 11.36
C TYR A 35 -12.37 2.31 10.73
N LEU A 36 -11.70 1.47 9.96
CA LEU A 36 -12.30 0.32 9.28
C LEU A 36 -12.84 -0.70 10.28
N VAL A 37 -12.07 -1.01 11.33
CA VAL A 37 -12.51 -1.91 12.40
C VAL A 37 -13.75 -1.35 13.12
N SER A 38 -13.72 -0.06 13.45
CA SER A 38 -14.87 0.61 14.10
C SER A 38 -16.10 0.63 13.20
N TRP A 39 -15.91 0.98 11.92
CA TRP A 39 -17.00 1.03 10.94
C TRP A 39 -17.62 -0.34 10.73
N ARG A 40 -16.81 -1.37 10.61
CA ARG A 40 -17.29 -2.74 10.46
C ARG A 40 -18.07 -3.21 11.68
N LYS A 41 -17.59 -2.95 12.93
CA LYS A 41 -18.31 -3.29 14.14
C LYS A 41 -19.72 -2.66 14.18
N LYS A 42 -19.86 -1.43 13.66
CA LYS A 42 -21.16 -0.77 13.55
C LYS A 42 -22.08 -1.45 12.53
N ARG A 43 -21.50 -2.03 11.45
CA ARG A 43 -22.25 -2.71 10.38
C ARG A 43 -22.48 -4.20 10.66
N HIS A 44 -21.97 -4.74 11.74
CA HIS A 44 -22.13 -6.15 12.11
C HIS A 44 -23.61 -6.58 12.17
N ASN A 45 -24.52 -5.68 12.51
CA ASN A 45 -25.95 -5.92 12.58
C ASN A 45 -26.64 -5.95 11.19
N GLU A 46 -25.94 -5.66 10.11
CA GLU A 46 -26.50 -5.61 8.75
C GLU A 46 -26.43 -6.97 8.02
N GLY A 47 -25.99 -8.03 8.69
CA GLY A 47 -26.21 -9.42 8.28
C GLY A 47 -25.28 -9.97 7.20
N VAL A 48 -24.21 -9.27 6.79
CA VAL A 48 -23.28 -9.77 5.77
C VAL A 48 -21.94 -10.11 6.43
N LEU A 49 -21.71 -11.40 6.67
CA LEU A 49 -20.44 -11.91 7.19
C LEU A 49 -19.72 -12.70 6.09
N TYR A 50 -18.59 -12.16 5.61
CA TYR A 50 -17.65 -12.93 4.80
C TYR A 50 -16.52 -13.45 5.69
N GLU A 51 -16.06 -14.67 5.41
CA GLU A 51 -14.92 -15.25 6.10
C GLU A 51 -13.69 -14.32 6.02
N GLY A 52 -13.04 -14.07 7.14
CA GLY A 52 -11.90 -13.15 7.25
C GLY A 52 -12.27 -11.66 7.24
N TYR A 53 -13.56 -11.32 7.20
CA TYR A 53 -14.02 -9.93 7.27
C TYR A 53 -14.06 -9.42 8.71
N ASP A 54 -14.30 -10.30 9.68
CA ASP A 54 -14.32 -9.96 11.10
C ASP A 54 -12.94 -10.12 11.74
N ARG A 55 -12.18 -9.04 11.77
CA ARG A 55 -10.82 -8.99 12.32
C ARG A 55 -10.67 -7.82 13.28
N ASP A 56 -9.80 -7.99 14.28
CA ASP A 56 -9.44 -6.91 15.20
C ASP A 56 -8.48 -5.90 14.57
N THR A 57 -7.79 -6.30 13.50
CA THR A 57 -6.93 -5.44 12.68
C THR A 57 -6.82 -5.99 11.26
N TYR A 58 -6.72 -5.10 10.29
CA TYR A 58 -6.41 -5.40 8.90
C TYR A 58 -4.94 -5.16 8.58
N LEU A 59 -4.17 -4.62 9.53
CA LEU A 59 -2.74 -4.36 9.35
C LEU A 59 -1.97 -5.67 9.27
N ILE A 60 -1.13 -5.76 8.24
CA ILE A 60 -0.17 -6.83 8.02
C ILE A 60 1.21 -6.30 8.38
N GLY A 61 1.87 -6.95 9.33
CA GLY A 61 3.20 -6.55 9.78
C GLY A 61 4.24 -6.68 8.67
N SER A 62 5.07 -5.65 8.54
CA SER A 62 6.19 -5.63 7.59
C SER A 62 7.42 -5.01 8.21
N ASP A 63 8.59 -5.47 7.79
CA ASP A 63 9.88 -4.89 8.17
C ASP A 63 10.71 -4.59 6.92
N LEU A 64 11.56 -3.58 7.04
CA LEU A 64 12.46 -3.12 5.99
C LEU A 64 13.88 -2.93 6.59
N PRO A 65 14.51 -4.01 7.11
CA PRO A 65 15.84 -3.91 7.67
C PRO A 65 16.84 -3.46 6.61
N ARG A 66 17.71 -2.49 7.00
CA ARG A 66 18.75 -1.96 6.16
C ARG A 66 20.10 -2.52 6.59
N PHE A 67 20.89 -2.94 5.61
CA PHE A 67 22.25 -3.42 5.81
C PHE A 67 23.24 -2.26 5.94
N GLY A 68 24.43 -2.54 6.45
CA GLY A 68 25.48 -1.53 6.57
C GLY A 68 25.95 -0.91 5.25
N SER A 69 25.70 -1.60 4.12
CA SER A 69 25.92 -1.09 2.76
C SER A 69 24.88 -0.06 2.30
N GLY A 70 23.78 0.11 3.07
CA GLY A 70 22.66 0.96 2.69
C GLY A 70 21.54 0.21 1.93
N GLU A 71 21.79 -1.01 1.49
CA GLU A 71 20.75 -1.88 0.91
C GLU A 71 19.72 -2.29 1.97
N ALA A 72 18.52 -2.69 1.51
CA ALA A 72 17.48 -3.18 2.41
C ALA A 72 16.75 -4.37 1.80
N LYS A 73 15.99 -5.08 2.62
CA LYS A 73 15.06 -6.13 2.16
C LYS A 73 13.67 -5.91 2.71
N GLY A 74 12.63 -6.36 1.99
CA GLY A 74 11.25 -6.39 2.45
C GLY A 74 10.97 -7.72 3.15
N ILE A 75 10.26 -7.66 4.28
CA ILE A 75 9.81 -8.83 5.03
C ILE A 75 8.33 -8.63 5.35
N LEU A 76 7.49 -9.64 5.10
CA LEU A 76 6.13 -9.72 5.63
C LEU A 76 6.10 -10.71 6.80
N LYS A 77 5.36 -10.37 7.84
CA LYS A 77 5.29 -11.18 9.07
C LYS A 77 4.22 -12.25 9.04
N GLU A 78 3.34 -12.20 8.03
CA GLU A 78 2.27 -13.18 7.85
C GLU A 78 2.00 -13.44 6.37
N SER A 79 1.23 -14.49 6.09
CA SER A 79 0.87 -14.86 4.72
C SER A 79 -0.19 -13.90 4.18
N VAL A 80 0.01 -13.49 2.94
CA VAL A 80 -0.92 -12.64 2.17
C VAL A 80 -1.59 -13.42 1.03
N ARG A 81 -1.55 -14.74 1.10
CA ARG A 81 -2.07 -15.59 0.03
C ARG A 81 -3.57 -15.40 -0.15
N GLY A 82 -3.96 -14.98 -1.35
CA GLY A 82 -5.36 -14.78 -1.72
C GLY A 82 -5.97 -13.47 -1.19
N ASP A 83 -5.20 -12.64 -0.51
CA ASP A 83 -5.68 -11.38 0.07
C ASP A 83 -5.79 -10.28 -0.99
N ASP A 84 -6.68 -9.33 -0.74
CA ASP A 84 -6.77 -8.04 -1.42
C ASP A 84 -5.93 -7.03 -0.64
N ILE A 85 -4.74 -6.73 -1.14
CA ILE A 85 -3.72 -5.97 -0.42
C ILE A 85 -3.74 -4.50 -0.81
N TYR A 86 -3.71 -3.63 0.20
CA TYR A 86 -3.53 -2.19 0.07
C TYR A 86 -2.22 -1.79 0.76
N ILE A 87 -1.28 -1.25 0.00
CA ILE A 87 0.00 -0.76 0.51
C ILE A 87 -0.06 0.76 0.59
N LEU A 88 0.05 1.30 1.80
CA LEU A 88 0.10 2.74 2.05
C LEU A 88 1.56 3.18 2.12
N VAL A 89 1.96 4.17 1.34
CA VAL A 89 3.33 4.69 1.35
C VAL A 89 3.34 6.22 1.22
N ASP A 90 3.98 6.90 2.16
CA ASP A 90 4.31 8.31 2.02
C ASP A 90 5.76 8.45 1.55
N VAL A 91 5.93 8.81 0.29
CA VAL A 91 7.25 9.01 -0.31
C VAL A 91 7.92 10.31 0.12
N CYS A 92 7.16 11.23 0.70
CA CYS A 92 7.66 12.52 1.15
C CYS A 92 8.00 12.56 2.65
N ASN A 93 7.92 11.43 3.36
CA ASN A 93 8.22 11.38 4.79
C ASN A 93 9.73 11.51 5.05
N TYR A 94 10.19 12.75 5.23
CA TYR A 94 11.58 13.08 5.50
C TYR A 94 12.01 12.85 6.96
N SER A 95 11.07 12.50 7.84
CA SER A 95 11.39 12.30 9.27
C SER A 95 12.13 10.99 9.56
N LEU A 96 12.02 10.00 8.66
CA LEU A 96 12.69 8.73 8.83
C LEU A 96 14.16 8.81 8.44
N THR A 97 15.00 8.14 9.24
CA THR A 97 16.42 8.10 9.03
C THR A 97 16.96 6.68 9.06
N TYR A 98 18.15 6.51 8.52
CA TYR A 98 18.94 5.28 8.63
C TYR A 98 20.42 5.62 8.81
N SER A 99 21.18 4.69 9.38
CA SER A 99 22.62 4.82 9.51
C SER A 99 23.34 4.16 8.33
N LEU A 100 24.27 4.88 7.73
CA LEU A 100 25.18 4.39 6.70
C LEU A 100 26.60 4.88 7.01
N ALA A 101 27.54 3.96 7.13
CA ALA A 101 28.92 4.26 7.46
C ALA A 101 29.07 5.17 8.71
N GLY A 102 28.25 4.94 9.73
CA GLY A 102 28.26 5.72 10.98
C GLY A 102 27.59 7.10 10.89
N GLN A 103 27.05 7.47 9.74
CA GLN A 103 26.33 8.74 9.55
C GLN A 103 24.82 8.52 9.50
N THR A 104 24.07 9.46 10.05
CA THR A 104 22.60 9.48 9.96
C THR A 104 22.19 10.15 8.66
N ASN A 105 21.40 9.44 7.87
CA ASN A 105 20.87 9.92 6.61
C ASN A 105 19.34 9.94 6.67
N HIS A 106 18.70 10.98 6.17
CA HIS A 106 17.27 11.02 5.97
C HIS A 106 16.87 10.18 4.76
N MET A 107 15.74 9.51 4.86
CA MET A 107 15.19 8.77 3.73
C MET A 107 14.68 9.74 2.67
N SER A 108 15.13 9.54 1.43
CA SER A 108 14.67 10.26 0.26
C SER A 108 13.35 9.66 -0.29
N PRO A 109 12.65 10.36 -1.20
CA PRO A 109 11.55 9.77 -1.96
C PRO A 109 11.94 8.47 -2.67
N ASP A 110 13.16 8.38 -3.19
CA ASP A 110 13.69 7.16 -3.84
C ASP A 110 13.83 6.01 -2.84
N ASP A 111 14.29 6.29 -1.62
CA ASP A 111 14.36 5.28 -0.56
C ASP A 111 12.98 4.69 -0.24
N HIS A 112 11.97 5.55 -0.12
CA HIS A 112 10.59 5.14 0.15
C HIS A 112 9.99 4.38 -1.03
N TYR A 113 10.21 4.84 -2.24
CA TYR A 113 9.75 4.16 -3.45
C TYR A 113 10.43 2.79 -3.62
N GLN A 114 11.74 2.71 -3.37
CA GLN A 114 12.45 1.43 -3.39
C GLN A 114 11.96 0.48 -2.29
N ASN A 115 11.60 1.00 -1.12
CA ASN A 115 11.01 0.22 -0.04
C ASN A 115 9.61 -0.31 -0.41
N LEU A 116 8.80 0.48 -1.12
CA LEU A 116 7.53 0.00 -1.69
C LEU A 116 7.76 -1.20 -2.62
N LYS A 117 8.73 -1.11 -3.54
CA LYS A 117 9.06 -2.22 -4.45
C LYS A 117 9.51 -3.47 -3.68
N ARG A 118 10.27 -3.31 -2.59
CA ARG A 118 10.68 -4.43 -1.72
C ARG A 118 9.49 -5.12 -1.05
N ILE A 119 8.50 -4.37 -0.60
CA ILE A 119 7.26 -4.92 -0.03
C ILE A 119 6.49 -5.68 -1.11
N ILE A 120 6.30 -5.11 -2.31
CA ILE A 120 5.63 -5.78 -3.42
C ILE A 120 6.37 -7.09 -3.78
N ALA A 121 7.69 -7.05 -3.84
CA ALA A 121 8.49 -8.25 -4.09
C ALA A 121 8.33 -9.31 -2.99
N ALA A 122 8.18 -8.90 -1.72
CA ALA A 122 7.93 -9.82 -0.61
C ALA A 122 6.55 -10.48 -0.67
N ILE A 123 5.55 -9.85 -1.28
CA ILE A 123 4.25 -10.45 -1.58
C ILE A 123 4.40 -11.62 -2.57
N ALA A 124 5.40 -11.54 -3.46
CA ALA A 124 5.81 -12.61 -4.39
C ALA A 124 4.65 -13.17 -5.22
N GLY A 125 3.71 -12.34 -5.67
CA GLY A 125 2.56 -12.74 -6.47
C GLY A 125 1.56 -13.66 -5.75
N LYS A 126 1.57 -13.70 -4.42
CA LYS A 126 0.67 -14.56 -3.62
C LYS A 126 -0.67 -13.87 -3.30
N ALA A 127 -0.71 -12.55 -3.29
CA ALA A 127 -1.95 -11.81 -3.11
C ALA A 127 -2.90 -12.01 -4.29
N ARG A 128 -4.19 -11.85 -4.05
CA ARG A 128 -5.22 -11.86 -5.09
C ARG A 128 -5.17 -10.57 -5.91
N ARG A 129 -4.92 -9.46 -5.24
CA ARG A 129 -4.79 -8.13 -5.84
C ARG A 129 -3.82 -7.28 -5.02
N ILE A 130 -3.09 -6.40 -5.68
CA ILE A 130 -2.22 -5.43 -5.04
C ILE A 130 -2.64 -4.03 -5.46
N ASN A 131 -2.96 -3.20 -4.47
CA ASN A 131 -3.29 -1.78 -4.64
C ASN A 131 -2.25 -0.96 -3.89
N VAL A 132 -1.82 0.16 -4.47
CA VAL A 132 -0.92 1.11 -3.82
C VAL A 132 -1.67 2.41 -3.56
N ILE A 133 -1.63 2.88 -2.32
CA ILE A 133 -2.12 4.21 -1.93
C ILE A 133 -0.89 5.06 -1.62
N MET A 134 -0.66 6.04 -2.46
CA MET A 134 0.48 6.94 -2.39
C MET A 134 -0.08 8.38 -2.32
N PRO A 135 -0.27 8.95 -1.11
CA PRO A 135 -0.94 10.24 -0.94
C PRO A 135 -0.35 11.34 -1.82
N PHE A 136 0.99 11.43 -1.89
CA PHE A 136 1.71 12.25 -2.85
C PHE A 136 2.32 11.33 -3.93
N LEU A 137 2.03 11.59 -5.19
CA LEU A 137 2.51 10.75 -6.28
C LEU A 137 4.01 10.93 -6.51
N TYR A 138 4.76 9.83 -6.37
CA TYR A 138 6.21 9.79 -6.61
C TYR A 138 6.54 10.25 -8.04
N GLU A 139 7.55 11.11 -8.16
CA GLU A 139 8.00 11.72 -9.43
C GLU A 139 6.92 12.46 -10.23
N SER A 140 5.82 12.89 -9.58
CA SER A 140 4.72 13.56 -10.27
C SER A 140 5.12 14.84 -10.97
N ARG A 141 6.21 15.50 -10.55
CA ARG A 141 6.75 16.69 -11.23
C ARG A 141 7.42 16.37 -12.55
N GLN A 142 7.91 15.13 -12.73
CA GLN A 142 8.52 14.64 -13.96
C GLN A 142 7.51 13.87 -14.82
N HIS A 143 6.37 14.50 -15.10
CA HIS A 143 5.24 13.93 -15.85
C HIS A 143 5.28 14.22 -17.37
N ARG A 144 6.19 15.08 -17.82
CA ARG A 144 6.45 15.36 -19.24
C ARG A 144 7.90 15.74 -19.43
N ARG A 145 8.38 15.58 -20.66
CA ARG A 145 9.74 15.97 -21.06
C ARG A 145 9.72 16.84 -22.30
N THR A 146 10.63 17.78 -22.37
CA THR A 146 10.76 18.74 -23.48
C THR A 146 12.02 18.55 -24.29
N GLY A 147 12.90 17.62 -23.92
CA GLY A 147 14.17 17.38 -24.56
C GLY A 147 14.72 15.97 -24.23
N ARG A 148 16.01 15.90 -23.97
CA ARG A 148 16.72 14.65 -23.59
C ARG A 148 16.63 14.44 -22.08
N GLU A 149 15.42 14.36 -21.55
CA GLU A 149 15.12 14.20 -20.14
C GLU A 149 14.51 12.81 -19.90
N SER A 150 14.66 12.29 -18.71
CA SER A 150 13.92 11.12 -18.27
C SER A 150 12.43 11.46 -18.06
N LEU A 151 11.58 10.45 -18.07
CA LEU A 151 10.15 10.57 -17.77
C LEU A 151 9.83 9.70 -16.55
N ASP A 152 10.38 10.12 -15.40
CA ASP A 152 10.46 9.26 -14.22
C ASP A 152 9.10 8.92 -13.64
N CYS A 153 8.13 9.82 -13.70
CA CYS A 153 6.76 9.52 -13.29
C CYS A 153 6.17 8.33 -14.05
N ALA A 154 6.31 8.33 -15.38
CA ALA A 154 5.78 7.24 -16.20
C ALA A 154 6.57 5.93 -15.96
N LEU A 155 7.90 6.02 -15.85
CA LEU A 155 8.73 4.85 -15.57
C LEU A 155 8.38 4.21 -14.23
N ALA A 156 8.23 5.01 -13.18
CA ALA A 156 7.87 4.52 -11.86
C ALA A 156 6.50 3.82 -11.86
N LEU A 157 5.50 4.42 -12.50
CA LEU A 157 4.18 3.80 -12.62
C LEU A 157 4.22 2.49 -13.42
N GLN A 158 4.99 2.44 -14.51
CA GLN A 158 5.18 1.23 -15.31
C GLN A 158 5.87 0.12 -14.53
N GLU A 159 6.90 0.43 -13.72
CA GLU A 159 7.55 -0.54 -12.84
C GLU A 159 6.56 -1.17 -11.87
N LEU A 160 5.71 -0.38 -11.21
CA LEU A 160 4.71 -0.90 -10.28
C LEU A 160 3.71 -1.82 -10.98
N ILE A 161 3.24 -1.45 -12.17
CA ILE A 161 2.35 -2.29 -12.99
C ILE A 161 3.03 -3.61 -13.35
N GLN A 162 4.29 -3.58 -13.80
CA GLN A 162 5.07 -4.78 -14.13
C GLN A 162 5.30 -5.68 -12.91
N MET A 163 5.35 -5.11 -11.72
CA MET A 163 5.42 -5.87 -10.45
C MET A 163 4.08 -6.44 -9.99
N GLY A 164 2.99 -6.22 -10.75
CA GLY A 164 1.67 -6.78 -10.47
C GLY A 164 0.75 -5.86 -9.66
N VAL A 165 1.04 -4.56 -9.58
CA VAL A 165 0.12 -3.58 -8.99
C VAL A 165 -1.03 -3.34 -9.97
N GLU A 166 -2.27 -3.52 -9.53
CA GLU A 166 -3.46 -3.32 -10.35
C GLU A 166 -4.02 -1.89 -10.25
N ASN A 167 -3.94 -1.28 -9.07
CA ASN A 167 -4.46 0.06 -8.85
C ASN A 167 -3.44 0.92 -8.10
N ILE A 168 -3.31 2.16 -8.54
CA ILE A 168 -2.54 3.20 -7.86
C ILE A 168 -3.50 4.35 -7.55
N ILE A 169 -3.60 4.69 -6.27
CA ILE A 169 -4.48 5.73 -5.74
C ILE A 169 -3.60 6.84 -5.18
N THR A 170 -3.83 8.06 -5.64
CA THR A 170 -3.14 9.24 -5.12
C THR A 170 -4.13 10.37 -4.85
N PHE A 171 -3.79 11.25 -3.92
CA PHE A 171 -4.59 12.42 -3.59
C PHE A 171 -3.99 13.71 -4.12
N ASP A 172 -2.66 13.73 -4.28
CA ASP A 172 -1.93 14.89 -4.78
C ASP A 172 -0.97 14.45 -5.90
N ALA A 173 -1.33 14.81 -7.10
CA ALA A 173 -0.54 14.65 -8.31
C ALA A 173 -0.24 16.04 -8.91
N HIS A 174 1.03 16.30 -9.21
CA HIS A 174 1.46 17.56 -9.82
C HIS A 174 0.83 17.76 -11.20
#